data_8f7739f6895bd8fbc8feb87b4d0d315f
#
_entry.id   8f7739f6895bd8fbc8feb87b4d0d315f
#
_cell.length_a   1.000
_cell.length_b   1.000
_cell.length_c   1.000
_cell.angle_alpha   90.00
_cell.angle_beta   90.00
_cell.angle_gamma   90.00
#
_symmetry.space_group_name_H-M   'P 1'
#
loop_
_entity.id
_entity.type
_entity.pdbx_description
1 polymer ?
#
loop_
_entity_poly.entity_id
_entity_poly.type
_entity_poly.pdbx_seq_one_letter_code
_entity_poly.pdbx_strand_id
1 'polypeptide(L)'
;MTRRESTEKRHRRIRSKVEGTPERPRLAVFRSNNHIYAQVIDDEAGRTLAASSTLNPEIRQALSGEDAGSGNVEAARMVGAKIAELCKQKNIEKVCFDRGGFRYHGRVQALADAAREAGLSF
;
A
#
# COMPACT_ATOMS: atom_id res chain seq x y z
N MET A 1 0.04 -26.15 -10.23
CA MET A 1 -0.31 -24.72 -10.19
C MET A 1 0.94 -23.89 -10.00
N THR A 2 1.14 -22.87 -10.80
CA THR A 2 2.28 -21.97 -10.67
C THR A 2 2.12 -21.05 -9.45
N ARG A 3 3.22 -20.48 -8.98
CA ARG A 3 3.19 -19.52 -7.88
C ARG A 3 2.32 -18.31 -8.21
N ARG A 4 2.39 -17.83 -9.46
CA ARG A 4 1.58 -16.71 -9.94
C ARG A 4 0.08 -17.02 -9.87
N GLU A 5 -0.32 -18.19 -10.32
CA GLU A 5 -1.71 -18.61 -10.29
C GLU A 5 -2.26 -18.67 -8.87
N SER A 6 -1.47 -19.16 -7.92
CA SER A 6 -1.86 -19.21 -6.52
C SER A 6 -2.07 -17.80 -5.94
N THR A 7 -1.21 -16.85 -6.29
CA THR A 7 -1.33 -15.46 -5.84
C THR A 7 -2.57 -14.80 -6.42
N GLU A 8 -2.84 -15.00 -7.71
CA GLU A 8 -4.02 -14.44 -8.37
C GLU A 8 -5.32 -14.97 -7.78
N LYS A 9 -5.39 -16.28 -7.50
CA LYS A 9 -6.56 -16.89 -6.86
C LYS A 9 -6.77 -16.35 -5.46
N ARG A 10 -5.70 -16.18 -4.70
CA ARG A 10 -5.74 -15.64 -3.34
C ARG A 10 -6.24 -14.19 -3.35
N HIS A 11 -5.72 -13.38 -4.26
CA HIS A 11 -6.14 -11.99 -4.43
C HIS A 11 -7.62 -11.88 -4.78
N ARG A 12 -8.08 -12.70 -5.72
CA ARG A 12 -9.49 -12.72 -6.14
C ARG A 12 -10.41 -13.05 -4.97
N ARG A 13 -10.04 -14.03 -4.15
CA ARG A 13 -10.80 -14.42 -2.97
C ARG A 13 -10.84 -13.32 -1.91
N ILE A 14 -9.73 -12.63 -1.69
CA ILE A 14 -9.64 -11.51 -0.75
C ILE A 14 -10.52 -10.36 -1.24
N ARG A 15 -10.44 -10.01 -2.52
CA ARG A 15 -11.20 -8.90 -3.09
C ARG A 15 -12.71 -9.10 -3.04
N SER A 16 -13.18 -10.33 -3.02
CA SER A 16 -14.61 -10.58 -2.84
C SER A 16 -15.11 -10.14 -1.47
N LYS A 17 -14.20 -9.97 -0.50
CA LYS A 17 -14.52 -9.57 0.88
C LYS A 17 -14.05 -8.16 1.23
N VAL A 18 -13.21 -7.55 0.38
CA VAL A 18 -12.64 -6.23 0.62
C VAL A 18 -13.04 -5.31 -0.52
N GLU A 19 -13.99 -4.43 -0.23
CA GLU A 19 -14.46 -3.44 -1.20
C GLU A 19 -14.35 -2.06 -0.59
N GLY A 20 -13.70 -1.12 -1.29
CA GLY A 20 -13.54 0.25 -0.84
C GLY A 20 -14.80 1.06 -1.03
N THR A 21 -15.21 1.79 0.01
CA THR A 21 -16.34 2.72 -0.03
C THR A 21 -15.81 4.14 0.21
N PRO A 22 -16.62 5.19 -0.03
CA PRO A 22 -16.18 6.56 0.28
C PRO A 22 -15.80 6.75 1.75
N GLU A 23 -16.50 6.09 2.67
CA GLU A 23 -16.23 6.17 4.11
C GLU A 23 -15.04 5.33 4.54
N ARG A 24 -14.76 4.26 3.80
CA ARG A 24 -13.68 3.33 4.10
C ARG A 24 -13.06 2.83 2.81
N PRO A 25 -12.24 3.66 2.15
CA PRO A 25 -11.61 3.28 0.90
C PRO A 25 -10.67 2.08 1.06
N ARG A 26 -10.38 1.42 -0.04
CA ARG A 26 -9.49 0.26 -0.06
C ARG A 26 -8.04 0.72 -0.20
N LEU A 27 -7.21 0.35 0.76
CA LEU A 27 -5.76 0.55 0.67
C LEU A 27 -5.16 -0.68 -0.01
N ALA A 28 -4.88 -0.55 -1.30
CA ALA A 28 -4.30 -1.62 -2.09
C ALA A 28 -2.79 -1.50 -2.11
N VAL A 29 -2.11 -2.61 -1.86
CA VAL A 29 -0.65 -2.68 -1.86
C VAL A 29 -0.21 -3.76 -2.83
N PHE A 30 0.75 -3.43 -3.68
CA PHE A 30 1.39 -4.43 -4.52
C PHE A 30 2.88 -4.09 -4.67
N ARG A 31 3.65 -5.11 -5.00
CA ARG A 31 5.11 -4.99 -5.06
C ARG A 31 5.69 -5.70 -6.28
N SER A 32 6.79 -5.15 -6.76
CA SER A 32 7.69 -5.82 -7.70
C SER A 32 9.00 -6.13 -6.97
N ASN A 33 10.00 -6.66 -7.67
CA ASN A 33 11.30 -6.94 -7.07
C ASN A 33 11.97 -5.69 -6.51
N ASN A 34 11.82 -4.56 -7.19
CA ASN A 34 12.54 -3.33 -6.85
C ASN A 34 11.67 -2.24 -6.23
N HIS A 35 10.36 -2.35 -6.34
CA HIS A 35 9.47 -1.27 -5.91
C HIS A 35 8.26 -1.78 -5.15
N ILE A 36 7.68 -0.90 -4.35
CA ILE A 36 6.41 -1.16 -3.67
C ILE A 36 5.47 0.03 -3.93
N TYR A 37 4.18 -0.27 -4.05
CA TYR A 37 3.15 0.69 -4.42
C TYR A 37 1.97 0.60 -3.45
N ALA A 38 1.38 1.76 -3.13
CA ALA A 38 0.17 1.83 -2.33
C ALA A 38 -0.82 2.79 -2.98
N GLN A 39 -2.09 2.38 -3.04
CA GLN A 39 -3.18 3.20 -3.57
C GLN A 39 -4.37 3.12 -2.64
N VAL A 40 -5.02 4.26 -2.43
CA VAL A 40 -6.28 4.33 -1.69
C VAL A 40 -7.38 4.54 -2.73
N ILE A 41 -8.29 3.58 -2.85
CA ILE A 41 -9.26 3.49 -3.93
C ILE A 41 -10.68 3.49 -3.40
N ASP A 42 -11.53 4.34 -3.98
CA ASP A 42 -12.96 4.29 -3.81
C ASP A 42 -13.53 3.43 -4.93
N ASP A 43 -13.89 2.18 -4.61
CA ASP A 43 -14.39 1.22 -5.59
C ASP A 43 -15.78 1.58 -6.10
N GLU A 44 -16.58 2.31 -5.33
CA GLU A 44 -17.91 2.75 -5.77
C GLU A 44 -17.81 3.80 -6.88
N ALA A 45 -16.89 4.76 -6.73
CA ALA A 45 -16.64 5.78 -7.75
C ALA A 45 -15.65 5.33 -8.81
N GLY A 46 -14.94 4.22 -8.60
CA GLY A 46 -13.95 3.70 -9.52
C GLY A 46 -12.75 4.61 -9.67
N ARG A 47 -12.31 5.29 -8.60
CA ARG A 47 -11.19 6.21 -8.71
C ARG A 47 -10.22 6.11 -7.54
N THR A 48 -8.95 6.43 -7.83
CA THR A 48 -7.88 6.47 -6.84
C THR A 48 -7.89 7.82 -6.13
N LEU A 49 -7.98 7.79 -4.80
CA LEU A 49 -8.02 8.98 -3.96
C LEU A 49 -6.62 9.44 -3.56
N ALA A 50 -5.71 8.52 -3.36
CA ALA A 50 -4.32 8.80 -3.00
C ALA A 50 -3.43 7.68 -3.51
N ALA A 51 -2.19 8.02 -3.84
CA ALA A 51 -1.22 7.02 -4.30
C ALA A 51 0.18 7.40 -3.84
N SER A 52 0.98 6.40 -3.51
CA SER A 52 2.39 6.58 -3.14
C SER A 52 3.18 5.35 -3.58
N SER A 53 4.45 5.53 -3.89
CA SER A 53 5.32 4.43 -4.27
C SER A 53 6.78 4.81 -4.06
N THR A 54 7.66 3.82 -4.15
CA THR A 54 9.11 4.07 -4.10
C THR A 54 9.61 4.81 -5.33
N LEU A 55 8.78 4.99 -6.34
CA LEU A 55 9.10 5.83 -7.50
C LEU A 55 8.84 7.32 -7.24
N ASN A 56 8.17 7.66 -6.15
CA ASN A 56 7.91 9.05 -5.77
C ASN A 56 9.24 9.79 -5.57
N PRO A 57 9.45 10.96 -6.21
CA PRO A 57 10.72 11.68 -6.10
C PRO A 57 11.14 12.02 -4.67
N GLU A 58 10.22 12.38 -3.80
CA GLU A 58 10.51 12.67 -2.41
C GLU A 58 11.08 11.45 -1.68
N ILE A 59 10.51 10.27 -1.94
CA ILE A 59 10.95 9.03 -1.34
C ILE A 59 12.30 8.61 -1.92
N ARG A 60 12.47 8.74 -3.22
CA ARG A 60 13.74 8.41 -3.87
C ARG A 60 14.89 9.27 -3.37
N GLN A 61 14.65 10.56 -3.16
CA GLN A 61 15.65 11.45 -2.61
C GLN A 61 16.03 11.09 -1.17
N ALA A 62 15.04 10.79 -0.35
CA ALA A 62 15.27 10.38 1.03
C ALA A 62 16.04 9.05 1.12
N LEU A 63 15.94 8.21 0.09
CA LEU A 63 16.64 6.93 0.03
C LEU A 63 17.98 7.02 -0.71
N SER A 64 18.46 8.20 -1.05
CA SER A 64 19.68 8.40 -1.86
C SER A 64 20.98 8.18 -1.09
N GLY A 65 20.99 7.34 -0.08
CA GLY A 65 22.18 6.94 0.66
C GLY A 65 22.75 5.60 0.18
N GLU A 66 23.75 5.11 0.89
CA GLU A 66 24.42 3.86 0.55
C GLU A 66 23.50 2.64 0.60
N ASP A 67 22.48 2.69 1.44
CA ASP A 67 21.52 1.61 1.62
C ASP A 67 20.19 1.88 0.90
N ALA A 68 20.23 2.66 -0.13
CA ALA A 68 19.02 3.16 -0.81
C ALA A 68 18.40 2.13 -1.76
N GLY A 69 18.06 0.96 -1.26
CA GLY A 69 17.30 -0.01 -2.03
C GLY A 69 15.82 0.39 -2.03
N SER A 70 15.29 0.79 -3.20
CA SER A 70 13.89 1.20 -3.31
C SER A 70 12.89 0.06 -3.08
N GLY A 71 13.37 -1.18 -2.99
CA GLY A 71 12.55 -2.34 -2.70
C GLY A 71 12.67 -2.87 -1.27
N ASN A 72 13.41 -2.20 -0.38
CA ASN A 72 13.65 -2.71 0.97
C ASN A 72 12.55 -2.28 1.97
N VAL A 73 12.67 -2.78 3.21
CA VAL A 73 11.71 -2.51 4.29
C VAL A 73 11.63 -1.03 4.62
N GLU A 74 12.76 -0.33 4.62
CA GLU A 74 12.79 1.10 4.90
C GLU A 74 12.01 1.91 3.85
N ALA A 75 12.18 1.56 2.58
CA ALA A 75 11.42 2.18 1.50
C ALA A 75 9.92 1.96 1.67
N ALA A 76 9.53 0.75 2.06
CA ALA A 76 8.13 0.42 2.31
C ALA A 76 7.54 1.26 3.46
N ARG A 77 8.29 1.49 4.52
CA ARG A 77 7.87 2.36 5.63
C ARG A 77 7.62 3.78 5.15
N MET A 78 8.48 4.30 4.30
CA MET A 78 8.31 5.64 3.76
C MET A 78 7.06 5.75 2.88
N VAL A 79 6.78 4.72 2.08
CA VAL A 79 5.55 4.67 1.28
C VAL A 79 4.32 4.65 2.18
N GLY A 80 4.33 3.85 3.24
CA GLY A 80 3.23 3.78 4.20
C GLY A 80 2.98 5.10 4.92
N ALA A 81 4.03 5.74 5.39
CA ALA A 81 3.92 7.06 6.04
C ALA A 81 3.38 8.12 5.08
N LYS A 82 3.83 8.10 3.84
CA LYS A 82 3.38 9.06 2.82
C LYS A 82 1.91 8.85 2.47
N ILE A 83 1.46 7.61 2.30
CA ILE A 83 0.06 7.34 1.98
C ILE A 83 -0.86 7.79 3.12
N ALA A 84 -0.44 7.60 4.37
CA ALA A 84 -1.20 8.04 5.53
C ALA A 84 -1.28 9.58 5.57
N GLU A 85 -0.20 10.26 5.26
CA GLU A 85 -0.17 11.73 5.19
C GLU A 85 -1.15 12.24 4.13
N LEU A 86 -1.15 11.64 2.93
CA LEU A 86 -2.05 12.00 1.86
C LEU A 86 -3.52 11.76 2.25
N CYS A 87 -3.80 10.67 2.94
CA CYS A 87 -5.14 10.37 3.45
C CYS A 87 -5.58 11.43 4.46
N LYS A 88 -4.69 11.83 5.36
CA LYS A 88 -4.97 12.84 6.35
C LYS A 88 -5.35 14.18 5.72
N GLN A 89 -4.64 14.56 4.65
CA GLN A 89 -4.95 15.78 3.89
C GLN A 89 -6.34 15.73 3.26
N LYS A 90 -6.86 14.54 2.98
CA LYS A 90 -8.17 14.33 2.38
C LYS A 90 -9.25 13.92 3.39
N ASN A 91 -8.93 13.99 4.69
CA ASN A 91 -9.82 13.59 5.77
C ASN A 91 -10.24 12.12 5.72
N ILE A 92 -9.35 11.26 5.24
CA ILE A 92 -9.54 9.82 5.22
C ILE A 92 -8.85 9.24 6.46
N GLU A 93 -9.62 8.65 7.36
CA GLU A 93 -9.08 8.07 8.60
C GLU A 93 -9.11 6.55 8.59
N LYS A 94 -10.10 5.96 7.95
CA LYS A 94 -10.31 4.50 7.92
C LYS A 94 -10.16 3.96 6.52
N VAL A 95 -9.47 2.82 6.41
CA VAL A 95 -9.31 2.12 5.13
C VAL A 95 -9.48 0.63 5.33
N CYS A 96 -9.79 -0.09 4.23
CA CYS A 96 -9.78 -1.54 4.19
C CYS A 96 -8.46 -1.97 3.57
N PHE A 97 -7.70 -2.80 4.25
CA PHE A 97 -6.38 -3.21 3.76
C PHE A 97 -6.50 -4.37 2.77
N ASP A 98 -6.00 -4.15 1.55
CA ASP A 98 -5.92 -5.17 0.49
C ASP A 98 -4.46 -5.34 0.09
N ARG A 99 -3.85 -6.43 0.52
CA ARG A 99 -2.45 -6.74 0.23
C ARG A 99 -2.23 -7.48 -1.09
N GLY A 100 -3.27 -7.61 -1.92
CA GLY A 100 -3.16 -8.17 -3.27
C GLY A 100 -2.76 -9.64 -3.33
N GLY A 101 -3.05 -10.42 -2.30
CA GLY A 101 -2.62 -11.82 -2.21
C GLY A 101 -1.19 -12.00 -1.73
N PHE A 102 -0.43 -10.94 -1.52
CA PHE A 102 0.91 -11.02 -0.95
C PHE A 102 0.84 -11.34 0.55
N ARG A 103 1.86 -12.01 1.07
CA ARG A 103 1.90 -12.32 2.49
C ARG A 103 2.08 -11.06 3.32
N TYR A 104 1.45 -11.02 4.50
CA TYR A 104 1.65 -9.95 5.46
C TYR A 104 3.00 -10.15 6.15
N HIS A 105 4.06 -9.80 5.44
CA HIS A 105 5.42 -10.05 5.87
C HIS A 105 6.37 -9.07 5.17
N GLY A 106 7.49 -8.78 5.80
CA GLY A 106 8.54 -7.96 5.20
C GLY A 106 8.06 -6.59 4.78
N ARG A 107 8.19 -6.27 3.50
CA ARG A 107 7.83 -4.95 2.95
C ARG A 107 6.36 -4.61 3.12
N VAL A 108 5.49 -5.57 2.91
CA VAL A 108 4.03 -5.33 3.03
C VAL A 108 3.68 -5.00 4.48
N GLN A 109 4.22 -5.75 5.42
CA GLN A 109 4.02 -5.49 6.84
C GLN A 109 4.58 -4.13 7.26
N ALA A 110 5.78 -3.80 6.79
CA ALA A 110 6.43 -2.53 7.11
C ALA A 110 5.60 -1.34 6.63
N LEU A 111 5.05 -1.42 5.42
CA LEU A 111 4.19 -0.38 4.88
C LEU A 111 2.93 -0.22 5.73
N ALA A 112 2.26 -1.32 6.06
CA ALA A 112 1.03 -1.30 6.86
C ALA A 112 1.28 -0.74 8.26
N ASP A 113 2.35 -1.17 8.91
CA ASP A 113 2.68 -0.71 10.26
C ASP A 113 2.98 0.80 10.26
N ALA A 114 3.74 1.28 9.27
CA ALA A 114 4.04 2.72 9.15
C ALA A 114 2.78 3.55 8.90
N ALA A 115 1.87 3.05 8.07
CA ALA A 115 0.61 3.74 7.82
C ALA A 115 -0.25 3.82 9.08
N ARG A 116 -0.29 2.75 9.89
CA ARG A 116 -1.01 2.76 11.16
C ARG A 116 -0.38 3.71 12.16
N GLU A 117 0.94 3.72 12.27
CA GLU A 117 1.67 4.64 13.15
C GLU A 117 1.40 6.10 12.79
N ALA A 118 1.19 6.37 11.51
CA ALA A 118 0.91 7.73 11.02
C ALA A 118 -0.57 8.12 11.12
N GLY A 119 -1.44 7.22 11.60
CA GLY A 119 -2.81 7.55 11.94
C GLY A 119 -3.92 6.86 11.14
N LEU A 120 -3.59 6.04 10.17
CA LEU A 120 -4.62 5.26 9.46
C LEU A 120 -5.15 4.13 10.33
N SER A 121 -6.45 3.91 10.26
CA SER A 121 -7.16 2.87 10.99
C SER A 121 -7.56 1.73 10.05
N PHE A 122 -7.03 0.56 10.33
CA PHE A 122 -7.41 -0.66 9.61
C PHE A 122 -6.93 -1.91 10.31
#